data_21efd2f7d62a79fd67bacc616ca642ca
#
_entry.id   21efd2f7d62a79fd67bacc616ca642ca
#
_cell.length_a   1.000
_cell.length_b   1.000
_cell.length_c   1.000
_cell.angle_alpha   90.00
_cell.angle_beta   90.00
_cell.angle_gamma   90.00
#
_symmetry.space_group_name_H-M   'P 1'
#
loop_
_entity.id
_entity.type
_entity.pdbx_description
1 polymer ?
#
loop_
_entity_poly.entity_id
_entity_poly.type
_entity_poly.pdbx_seq_one_letter_code
_entity_poly.pdbx_strand_id
1 'polypeptide(L)'
;MNMKLKTLFAAAFAVVGFCSTASAVTYPLPTDGSRLVGQNQVITIPEGNTQPLEYFAAEYQMGLSNMMEANPGVDTFLPKGGTVLNIPQQLILPDTVHEGIVINSAEMRLYYYPKGTNTVIVLPIGIGQLGKDTPINWTTKVERKKAGPTWTPTAKMHAEY
;
A
#
# COMPACT_ATOMS: atom_id res chain seq x y z
N MET A 1 -49.37 43.92 18.85
CA MET A 1 -47.99 43.88 19.37
C MET A 1 -47.41 42.52 18.96
N ASN A 2 -46.73 42.45 17.80
CA ASN A 2 -46.30 41.20 17.17
C ASN A 2 -44.81 40.97 17.46
N MET A 3 -44.53 39.98 18.27
CA MET A 3 -43.17 39.55 18.58
C MET A 3 -42.75 38.48 17.56
N LYS A 4 -41.85 38.82 16.65
CA LYS A 4 -41.26 37.87 15.66
C LYS A 4 -40.22 37.00 16.34
N LEU A 5 -40.51 35.73 16.48
CA LEU A 5 -39.58 34.69 16.93
C LEU A 5 -38.53 34.45 15.84
N LYS A 6 -37.28 34.83 16.08
CA LYS A 6 -36.13 34.52 15.19
C LYS A 6 -35.59 33.13 15.54
N THR A 7 -35.87 32.17 14.69
CA THR A 7 -35.29 30.82 14.77
C THR A 7 -33.82 30.87 14.34
N LEU A 8 -32.91 30.62 15.26
CA LEU A 8 -31.50 30.46 15.00
C LEU A 8 -31.24 29.01 14.53
N PHE A 9 -30.93 28.82 13.28
CA PHE A 9 -30.42 27.54 12.77
C PHE A 9 -28.92 27.45 13.10
N ALA A 10 -28.57 26.62 14.09
CA ALA A 10 -27.22 26.22 14.36
C ALA A 10 -26.86 25.07 13.42
N ALA A 11 -26.07 25.35 12.38
CA ALA A 11 -25.48 24.33 11.52
C ALA A 11 -24.35 23.65 12.29
N ALA A 12 -24.59 22.43 12.77
CA ALA A 12 -23.52 21.57 13.30
C ALA A 12 -22.70 21.03 12.15
N PHE A 13 -21.48 21.56 11.97
CA PHE A 13 -20.47 20.97 11.08
C PHE A 13 -19.91 19.72 11.76
N ALA A 14 -20.36 18.54 11.33
CA ALA A 14 -19.74 17.29 11.70
C ALA A 14 -18.42 17.17 10.92
N VAL A 15 -17.29 17.40 11.61
CA VAL A 15 -15.97 17.07 11.10
C VAL A 15 -15.87 15.55 11.12
N VAL A 16 -16.13 14.92 9.98
CA VAL A 16 -15.81 13.50 9.78
C VAL A 16 -14.29 13.41 9.63
N GLY A 17 -13.62 13.06 10.72
CA GLY A 17 -12.22 12.72 10.69
C GLY A 17 -12.01 11.48 9.80
N PHE A 18 -11.42 11.66 8.62
CA PHE A 18 -10.92 10.55 7.84
C PHE A 18 -9.73 9.94 8.60
N CYS A 19 -9.97 8.87 9.35
CA CYS A 19 -8.91 7.94 9.68
C CYS A 19 -8.49 7.30 8.37
N SER A 20 -7.37 7.73 7.80
CA SER A 20 -6.70 7.00 6.73
C SER A 20 -6.19 5.68 7.30
N THR A 21 -7.02 4.66 7.24
CA THR A 21 -6.57 3.28 7.39
C THR A 21 -5.67 2.99 6.21
N ALA A 22 -4.47 2.47 6.47
CA ALA A 22 -3.62 1.92 5.40
C ALA A 22 -4.46 0.89 4.64
N SER A 23 -4.94 1.27 3.48
CA SER A 23 -5.84 0.46 2.66
C SER A 23 -4.97 -0.27 1.64
N ALA A 24 -5.04 -1.59 1.63
CA ALA A 24 -4.35 -2.43 0.66
C ALA A 24 -5.16 -2.52 -0.64
N VAL A 25 -4.49 -2.64 -1.78
CA VAL A 25 -5.19 -2.83 -3.06
C VAL A 25 -5.79 -4.23 -3.10
N THR A 26 -7.09 -4.31 -3.37
CA THR A 26 -7.81 -5.58 -3.47
C THR A 26 -8.21 -5.81 -4.93
N TYR A 27 -7.86 -6.98 -5.44
CA TYR A 27 -8.19 -7.39 -6.80
C TYR A 27 -9.13 -8.61 -6.79
N PRO A 28 -10.14 -8.66 -7.69
CA PRO A 28 -10.84 -9.89 -7.96
C PRO A 28 -9.90 -10.90 -8.62
N LEU A 29 -10.00 -12.17 -8.23
CA LEU A 29 -9.26 -13.24 -8.91
C LEU A 29 -9.91 -13.52 -10.28
N PRO A 30 -9.11 -13.67 -11.35
CA PRO A 30 -9.62 -14.05 -12.66
C PRO A 30 -10.29 -15.42 -12.63
N THR A 31 -11.37 -15.57 -13.36
CA THR A 31 -12.13 -16.83 -13.47
C THR A 31 -11.78 -17.62 -14.73
N ASP A 32 -11.00 -17.04 -15.63
CA ASP A 32 -10.59 -17.58 -16.92
C ASP A 32 -9.24 -18.30 -16.91
N GLY A 33 -8.65 -18.48 -15.72
CA GLY A 33 -7.30 -19.04 -15.56
C GLY A 33 -6.15 -18.05 -15.81
N SER A 34 -6.46 -16.81 -16.15
CA SER A 34 -5.46 -15.74 -16.23
C SER A 34 -4.87 -15.44 -14.84
N ARG A 35 -3.63 -14.96 -14.84
CA ARG A 35 -3.00 -14.41 -13.62
C ARG A 35 -2.86 -12.89 -13.66
N LEU A 36 -3.31 -12.25 -14.75
CA LEU A 36 -3.23 -10.80 -14.91
C LEU A 36 -4.39 -10.13 -14.16
N VAL A 37 -4.08 -9.22 -13.25
CA VAL A 37 -5.06 -8.45 -12.47
C VAL A 37 -4.75 -6.96 -12.48
N GLY A 38 -5.77 -6.15 -12.28
CA GLY A 38 -5.66 -4.70 -12.22
C GLY A 38 -5.37 -4.04 -13.56
N GLN A 39 -5.20 -2.73 -13.50
CA GLN A 39 -4.86 -1.88 -14.64
C GLN A 39 -3.94 -0.76 -14.18
N ASN A 40 -2.95 -0.42 -14.98
CA ASN A 40 -2.12 0.75 -14.72
C ASN A 40 -2.96 2.02 -14.82
N GLN A 41 -2.67 2.97 -13.96
CA GLN A 41 -3.25 4.31 -14.01
C GLN A 41 -2.17 5.31 -14.40
N VAL A 42 -2.62 6.44 -14.93
CA VAL A 42 -1.73 7.55 -15.25
C VAL A 42 -2.27 8.80 -14.55
N ILE A 43 -1.40 9.50 -13.83
CA ILE A 43 -1.73 10.76 -13.17
C ILE A 43 -0.74 11.85 -13.59
N THR A 44 -1.15 13.09 -13.48
CA THR A 44 -0.26 14.24 -13.65
C THR A 44 -0.03 14.90 -12.31
N ILE A 45 1.23 15.11 -11.95
CA ILE A 45 1.59 15.79 -10.72
C ILE A 45 1.11 17.25 -10.80
N PRO A 46 0.40 17.75 -9.76
CA PRO A 46 -0.08 19.13 -9.73
C PRO A 46 1.05 20.15 -9.85
N GLU A 47 0.78 21.28 -10.50
CA GLU A 47 1.70 22.40 -10.49
C GLU A 47 1.94 22.92 -9.07
N GLY A 48 3.18 23.33 -8.78
CA GLY A 48 3.56 23.75 -7.43
C GLY A 48 3.68 22.60 -6.42
N ASN A 49 3.85 21.37 -6.89
CA ASN A 49 4.02 20.20 -6.04
C ASN A 49 5.15 20.40 -5.01
N THR A 50 4.88 20.00 -3.77
CA THR A 50 5.85 20.00 -2.66
C THR A 50 6.02 18.61 -2.04
N GLN A 51 5.39 17.59 -2.64
CA GLN A 51 5.37 16.24 -2.11
C GLN A 51 6.39 15.34 -2.84
N PRO A 52 7.06 14.42 -2.11
CA PRO A 52 7.95 13.44 -2.70
C PRO A 52 7.18 12.34 -3.46
N LEU A 53 7.88 11.54 -4.27
CA LEU A 53 7.29 10.39 -4.97
C LEU A 53 6.65 9.38 -4.01
N GLU A 54 7.21 9.25 -2.79
CA GLU A 54 6.68 8.40 -1.73
C GLU A 54 5.23 8.79 -1.33
N TYR A 55 4.90 10.07 -1.33
CA TYR A 55 3.54 10.53 -1.08
C TYR A 55 2.56 9.96 -2.11
N PHE A 56 2.90 10.04 -3.40
CA PHE A 56 2.06 9.48 -4.47
C PHE A 56 2.02 7.95 -4.40
N ALA A 57 3.13 7.30 -4.06
CA ALA A 57 3.15 5.86 -3.83
C ALA A 57 2.16 5.46 -2.73
N ALA A 58 2.17 6.17 -1.61
CA ALA A 58 1.26 5.91 -0.49
C ALA A 58 -0.21 6.15 -0.85
N GLU A 59 -0.52 7.23 -1.59
CA GLU A 59 -1.89 7.51 -2.05
C GLU A 59 -2.49 6.38 -2.89
N TYR A 60 -1.66 5.77 -3.76
CA TYR A 60 -2.07 4.66 -4.62
C TYR A 60 -1.73 3.29 -4.04
N GLN A 61 -1.27 3.23 -2.79
CA GLN A 61 -0.94 1.99 -2.07
C GLN A 61 0.12 1.14 -2.79
N MET A 62 1.07 1.82 -3.42
CA MET A 62 2.18 1.22 -4.14
C MET A 62 3.45 1.26 -3.29
N GLY A 63 4.34 0.28 -3.51
CA GLY A 63 5.69 0.36 -2.97
C GLY A 63 6.51 1.44 -3.69
N LEU A 64 7.34 2.19 -2.94
CA LEU A 64 8.18 3.23 -3.54
C LEU A 64 9.10 2.67 -4.63
N SER A 65 9.69 1.49 -4.41
CA SER A 65 10.54 0.82 -5.41
C SER A 65 9.78 0.54 -6.71
N ASN A 66 8.54 0.03 -6.62
CA ASN A 66 7.72 -0.20 -7.79
C ASN A 66 7.36 1.10 -8.54
N MET A 67 7.13 2.19 -7.78
CA MET A 67 6.88 3.51 -8.37
C MET A 67 8.12 4.06 -9.08
N MET A 68 9.31 3.88 -8.51
CA MET A 68 10.58 4.31 -9.13
C MET A 68 10.85 3.53 -10.42
N GLU A 69 10.65 2.22 -10.43
CA GLU A 69 10.82 1.37 -11.60
C GLU A 69 9.84 1.74 -12.74
N ALA A 70 8.59 2.06 -12.40
CA ALA A 70 7.57 2.44 -13.36
C ALA A 70 7.75 3.86 -13.91
N ASN A 71 8.58 4.69 -13.26
CA ASN A 71 8.77 6.11 -13.58
C ASN A 71 10.27 6.48 -13.62
N PRO A 72 11.05 5.89 -14.52
CA PRO A 72 12.48 6.14 -14.59
C PRO A 72 12.76 7.62 -14.91
N GLY A 73 13.72 8.21 -14.21
CA GLY A 73 14.13 9.61 -14.39
C GLY A 73 13.27 10.64 -13.66
N VAL A 74 12.23 10.24 -12.96
CA VAL A 74 11.47 11.13 -12.08
C VAL A 74 12.25 11.37 -10.79
N ASP A 75 12.34 12.65 -10.37
CA ASP A 75 12.93 13.00 -9.08
C ASP A 75 12.10 12.42 -7.94
N THR A 76 12.72 11.57 -7.10
CA THR A 76 12.05 10.89 -6.01
C THR A 76 11.74 11.79 -4.82
N PHE A 77 12.53 12.86 -4.63
CA PHE A 77 12.39 13.76 -3.49
C PHE A 77 11.42 14.91 -3.78
N LEU A 78 11.43 15.41 -5.01
CA LEU A 78 10.57 16.52 -5.42
C LEU A 78 10.20 16.41 -6.90
N PRO A 79 9.31 15.49 -7.27
CA PRO A 79 8.88 15.37 -8.66
C PRO A 79 8.22 16.67 -9.14
N LYS A 80 8.61 17.12 -10.31
CA LYS A 80 8.19 18.41 -10.88
C LYS A 80 6.69 18.38 -11.22
N GLY A 81 6.00 19.49 -10.96
CA GLY A 81 4.62 19.72 -11.45
C GLY A 81 4.53 19.56 -12.97
N GLY A 82 3.42 19.04 -13.45
CA GLY A 82 3.21 18.66 -14.85
C GLY A 82 3.83 17.32 -15.26
N THR A 83 4.65 16.68 -14.41
CA THR A 83 5.19 15.34 -14.69
C THR A 83 4.07 14.31 -14.70
N VAL A 84 4.07 13.45 -15.71
CA VAL A 84 3.13 12.34 -15.83
C VAL A 84 3.72 11.12 -15.11
N LEU A 85 2.98 10.56 -14.15
CA LEU A 85 3.34 9.34 -13.42
C LEU A 85 2.49 8.16 -13.90
N ASN A 86 3.15 7.04 -14.12
CA ASN A 86 2.53 5.75 -14.30
C ASN A 86 2.41 5.06 -12.92
N ILE A 87 1.19 4.68 -12.54
CA ILE A 87 0.89 3.95 -11.31
C ILE A 87 0.76 2.47 -11.67
N PRO A 88 1.75 1.62 -11.31
CA PRO A 88 1.82 0.24 -11.78
C PRO A 88 0.90 -0.70 -10.98
N GLN A 89 -0.42 -0.54 -11.16
CA GLN A 89 -1.45 -1.37 -10.51
C GLN A 89 -1.86 -2.60 -11.32
N GLN A 90 -1.33 -2.78 -12.53
CA GLN A 90 -1.48 -4.03 -13.26
C GLN A 90 -0.35 -4.99 -12.87
N LEU A 91 -0.70 -6.19 -12.46
CA LEU A 91 0.29 -7.18 -12.01
C LEU A 91 -0.10 -8.60 -12.40
N ILE A 92 0.89 -9.48 -12.41
CA ILE A 92 0.72 -10.92 -12.67
C ILE A 92 0.80 -11.62 -11.31
N LEU A 93 -0.27 -12.32 -10.94
CA LEU A 93 -0.29 -13.07 -9.69
C LEU A 93 0.79 -14.18 -9.70
N PRO A 94 1.41 -14.46 -8.54
CA PRO A 94 2.36 -15.57 -8.40
C PRO A 94 1.76 -16.90 -8.88
N ASP A 95 2.58 -17.74 -9.48
CA ASP A 95 2.18 -19.10 -9.89
C ASP A 95 2.26 -20.06 -8.71
N THR A 96 1.35 -19.89 -7.78
CA THR A 96 1.29 -20.61 -6.51
C THR A 96 -0.15 -20.95 -6.16
N VAL A 97 -0.34 -21.75 -5.11
CA VAL A 97 -1.67 -21.94 -4.53
C VAL A 97 -2.18 -20.58 -4.02
N HIS A 98 -3.38 -20.20 -4.45
CA HIS A 98 -4.03 -18.95 -4.03
C HIS A 98 -4.71 -19.12 -2.66
N GLU A 99 -3.92 -19.39 -1.63
CA GLU A 99 -4.39 -19.58 -0.26
C GLU A 99 -3.42 -18.94 0.75
N GLY A 100 -3.98 -18.31 1.77
CA GLY A 100 -3.19 -17.70 2.83
C GLY A 100 -2.34 -16.53 2.37
N ILE A 101 -1.06 -16.53 2.70
CA ILE A 101 -0.12 -15.44 2.39
C ILE A 101 1.01 -15.96 1.52
N VAL A 102 1.23 -15.29 0.39
CA VAL A 102 2.38 -15.51 -0.49
C VAL A 102 3.24 -14.24 -0.48
N ILE A 103 4.54 -14.39 -0.25
CA ILE A 103 5.50 -13.29 -0.28
C ILE A 103 6.40 -13.46 -1.48
N ASN A 104 6.42 -12.47 -2.36
CA ASN A 104 7.35 -12.38 -3.47
C ASN A 104 8.40 -11.30 -3.14
N SER A 105 9.57 -11.75 -2.69
CA SER A 105 10.66 -10.84 -2.29
C SER A 105 11.22 -10.05 -3.47
N ALA A 106 11.25 -10.64 -4.67
CA ALA A 106 11.76 -9.97 -5.86
C ALA A 106 10.89 -8.79 -6.29
N GLU A 107 9.58 -8.90 -6.10
CA GLU A 107 8.61 -7.83 -6.39
C GLU A 107 8.37 -6.90 -5.19
N MET A 108 8.91 -7.23 -4.00
CA MET A 108 8.62 -6.57 -2.73
C MET A 108 7.12 -6.49 -2.47
N ARG A 109 6.40 -7.59 -2.68
CA ARG A 109 4.94 -7.69 -2.52
C ARG A 109 4.54 -8.87 -1.67
N LEU A 110 3.50 -8.66 -0.87
CA LEU A 110 2.74 -9.67 -0.15
C LEU A 110 1.37 -9.80 -0.79
N TYR A 111 0.98 -11.01 -1.09
CA TYR A 111 -0.33 -11.40 -1.62
C TYR A 111 -1.08 -12.16 -0.54
N TYR A 112 -2.20 -11.63 -0.09
CA TYR A 112 -3.07 -12.30 0.86
C TYR A 112 -4.36 -12.74 0.18
N TYR A 113 -4.64 -14.03 0.25
CA TYR A 113 -5.82 -14.67 -0.29
C TYR A 113 -6.78 -15.00 0.86
N PRO A 114 -7.78 -14.16 1.17
CA PRO A 114 -8.71 -14.39 2.26
C PRO A 114 -9.56 -15.62 1.99
N LYS A 115 -9.68 -16.50 2.99
CA LYS A 115 -10.48 -17.73 2.87
C LYS A 115 -11.95 -17.41 2.58
N GLY A 116 -12.54 -18.09 1.61
CA GLY A 116 -13.96 -17.95 1.24
C GLY A 116 -14.27 -16.71 0.40
N THR A 117 -13.25 -16.02 -0.12
CA THR A 117 -13.43 -14.92 -1.07
C THR A 117 -12.78 -15.26 -2.40
N ASN A 118 -13.22 -14.59 -3.48
CA ASN A 118 -12.57 -14.67 -4.78
C ASN A 118 -11.73 -13.41 -5.03
N THR A 119 -10.89 -13.06 -4.05
CA THR A 119 -10.08 -11.84 -4.09
C THR A 119 -8.67 -12.09 -3.59
N VAL A 120 -7.75 -11.23 -4.01
CA VAL A 120 -6.41 -11.12 -3.46
C VAL A 120 -6.16 -9.68 -2.97
N ILE A 121 -5.59 -9.55 -1.80
CA ILE A 121 -5.16 -8.29 -1.21
C ILE A 121 -3.65 -8.19 -1.40
N VAL A 122 -3.19 -7.12 -2.03
CA VAL A 122 -1.77 -6.92 -2.33
C VAL A 122 -1.24 -5.75 -1.51
N LEU A 123 -0.12 -6.00 -0.84
CA LEU A 123 0.56 -5.01 0.00
C LEU A 123 2.03 -4.89 -0.43
N PRO A 124 2.58 -3.69 -0.48
CA PRO A 124 4.02 -3.51 -0.57
C PRO A 124 4.68 -3.95 0.75
N ILE A 125 5.85 -4.55 0.66
CA ILE A 125 6.64 -4.95 1.82
C ILE A 125 8.09 -4.51 1.67
N GLY A 126 8.78 -4.34 2.81
CA GLY A 126 10.24 -4.28 2.86
C GLY A 126 10.83 -5.70 2.87
N ILE A 127 12.04 -5.80 2.35
CA ILE A 127 12.83 -7.05 2.36
C ILE A 127 14.06 -6.87 3.26
N GLY A 128 14.73 -7.97 3.57
CA GLY A 128 15.95 -7.96 4.39
C GLY A 128 17.07 -7.11 3.78
N GLN A 129 17.95 -6.61 4.62
CA GLN A 129 19.15 -5.90 4.22
C GLN A 129 20.08 -6.84 3.43
N LEU A 130 20.88 -6.30 2.52
CA LEU A 130 21.90 -7.03 1.80
C LEU A 130 22.79 -7.83 2.78
N GLY A 131 22.94 -9.13 2.55
CA GLY A 131 23.66 -10.05 3.43
C GLY A 131 22.83 -10.58 4.62
N LYS A 132 21.54 -10.20 4.71
CA LYS A 132 20.56 -10.77 5.63
C LYS A 132 19.32 -11.21 4.85
N ASP A 133 19.55 -12.12 3.92
CA ASP A 133 18.54 -12.53 2.94
C ASP A 133 17.33 -13.19 3.61
N THR A 134 16.16 -12.86 3.10
CA THR A 134 14.93 -13.56 3.43
C THR A 134 14.99 -14.97 2.89
N PRO A 135 14.63 -16.01 3.65
CA PRO A 135 14.61 -17.38 3.15
C PRO A 135 13.74 -17.49 1.88
N ILE A 136 14.24 -18.19 0.88
CA ILE A 136 13.51 -18.49 -0.36
C ILE A 136 12.92 -19.91 -0.29
N ASN A 137 11.81 -20.12 -0.98
CA ASN A 137 11.12 -21.44 -1.02
C ASN A 137 10.77 -21.98 0.38
N TRP A 138 10.40 -21.09 1.28
CA TRP A 138 10.09 -21.40 2.65
C TRP A 138 8.59 -21.35 2.90
N THR A 139 8.06 -22.39 3.55
CA THR A 139 6.66 -22.47 3.96
C THR A 139 6.56 -22.47 5.49
N THR A 140 5.69 -21.63 6.02
CA THR A 140 5.45 -21.50 7.45
C THR A 140 3.99 -21.18 7.73
N LYS A 141 3.65 -20.94 8.98
CA LYS A 141 2.30 -20.55 9.41
C LYS A 141 2.37 -19.39 10.39
N VAL A 142 1.29 -18.61 10.44
CA VAL A 142 1.11 -17.59 11.48
C VAL A 142 0.77 -18.28 12.80
N GLU A 143 1.69 -18.23 13.76
CA GLU A 143 1.51 -18.87 15.06
C GLU A 143 0.73 -17.99 16.03
N ARG A 144 0.95 -16.66 15.99
CA ARG A 144 0.29 -15.70 16.89
C ARG A 144 0.21 -14.32 16.25
N LYS A 145 -0.76 -13.55 16.71
CA LYS A 145 -0.94 -12.13 16.35
C LYS A 145 -1.01 -11.29 17.62
N LYS A 146 -0.51 -10.06 17.55
CA LYS A 146 -0.60 -9.07 18.62
C LYS A 146 -0.93 -7.71 17.99
N ALA A 147 -2.01 -7.09 18.43
CA ALA A 147 -2.32 -5.71 18.04
C ALA A 147 -1.36 -4.74 18.73
N GLY A 148 -0.86 -3.74 17.99
CA GLY A 148 0.06 -2.73 18.53
C GLY A 148 1.30 -3.32 19.19
N PRO A 149 2.09 -4.19 18.50
CA PRO A 149 3.26 -4.81 19.14
C PRO A 149 4.33 -3.76 19.41
N THR A 150 4.95 -3.84 20.59
CA THR A 150 6.16 -3.07 20.90
C THR A 150 7.35 -3.80 20.29
N TRP A 151 8.14 -3.11 19.50
CA TRP A 151 9.41 -3.63 19.04
C TRP A 151 10.45 -3.54 20.16
N THR A 152 11.15 -4.64 20.45
CA THR A 152 12.23 -4.69 21.42
C THR A 152 13.48 -5.20 20.72
N PRO A 153 14.60 -4.45 20.76
CA PRO A 153 15.86 -4.92 20.19
C PRO A 153 16.29 -6.23 20.84
N THR A 154 16.92 -7.10 20.06
CA THR A 154 17.55 -8.30 20.61
C THR A 154 18.83 -7.94 21.37
N ALA A 155 19.30 -8.82 22.26
CA ALA A 155 20.55 -8.60 22.99
C ALA A 155 21.74 -8.35 22.04
N LYS A 156 21.77 -9.01 20.88
CA LYS A 156 22.79 -8.78 19.85
C LYS A 156 22.70 -7.37 19.27
N MET A 157 21.52 -6.86 19.00
CA MET A 157 21.32 -5.49 18.47
C MET A 157 21.73 -4.45 19.51
N HIS A 158 21.51 -4.70 20.80
CA HIS A 158 22.00 -3.81 21.88
C HIS A 158 23.52 -3.78 22.00
N ALA A 159 24.20 -4.82 21.59
CA ALA A 159 25.66 -4.87 21.63
C ALA A 159 26.33 -4.20 20.42
N GLU A 160 25.59 -3.97 19.34
CA GLU A 160 26.06 -3.33 18.10
C GLU A 160 25.84 -1.79 18.10
N TYR A 161 25.07 -1.26 19.06
CA TYR A 161 24.77 0.18 19.27
C TYR A 161 25.15 0.62 20.70
#